data_73c7c8f6f17154b123809e3b0b2f233f
#
_entry.id   73c7c8f6f17154b123809e3b0b2f233f
#
_cell.length_a   1.000
_cell.length_b   1.000
_cell.length_c   1.000
_cell.angle_alpha   90.00
_cell.angle_beta   90.00
_cell.angle_gamma   90.00
#
_symmetry.space_group_name_H-M   'P 1'
#
loop_
_entity.id
_entity.type
_entity.pdbx_description
1 polymer ?
#
loop_
_entity_poly.entity_id
_entity_poly.type
_entity_poly.pdbx_seq_one_letter_code
_entity_poly.pdbx_strand_id
1 'polypeptide(L)'
;MVVKELITLVNVESNEILDEQLEYIQYINAAIDWLTTILVSIKDCEVVKNTDIPNLKAVPSDFMGFVPKSGYPIRIINGTFETYDGEIVKGVFYSVRKNHVDGLDDQIPFSEFFHQYLVQLISFMVKKKSLMTDYAAYDKTFIDYIKEQIKVARGIT
;
A
#
# COMPACT_ATOMS: atom_id res chain seq x y z
N MET A 1 10.18 6.45 10.71
CA MET A 1 9.83 7.81 10.19
C MET A 1 8.41 8.14 10.60
N VAL A 2 8.21 9.31 11.15
CA VAL A 2 6.88 9.85 11.48
C VAL A 2 6.39 10.79 10.37
N VAL A 3 5.09 11.08 10.38
CA VAL A 3 4.43 11.92 9.35
C VAL A 3 5.11 13.27 9.17
N LYS A 4 5.47 13.98 10.24
CA LYS A 4 6.13 15.30 10.14
C LYS A 4 7.49 15.24 9.43
N GLU A 5 8.24 14.16 9.59
CA GLU A 5 9.51 13.95 8.88
C GLU A 5 9.26 13.71 7.39
N LEU A 6 8.25 12.91 7.07
CA LEU A 6 7.83 12.66 5.70
C LEU A 6 7.41 13.96 4.99
N ILE A 7 6.61 14.79 5.65
CA ILE A 7 6.19 16.09 5.11
C ILE A 7 7.40 16.98 4.80
N THR A 8 8.41 17.01 5.67
CA THR A 8 9.64 17.77 5.43
C THR A 8 10.34 17.31 4.14
N LEU A 9 10.46 16.00 3.94
CA LEU A 9 11.06 15.44 2.73
C LEU A 9 10.22 15.74 1.47
N VAL A 10 8.89 15.68 1.59
CA VAL A 10 7.98 16.03 0.49
C VAL A 10 8.13 17.51 0.11
N ASN A 11 8.24 18.41 1.05
CA ASN A 11 8.42 19.84 0.79
C ASN A 11 9.73 20.12 0.04
N VAL A 12 10.79 19.42 0.39
CA VAL A 12 12.08 19.52 -0.30
C VAL A 12 11.98 18.98 -1.73
N GLU A 13 11.44 17.77 -1.88
CA GLU A 13 11.34 17.08 -3.18
C GLU A 13 10.40 17.80 -4.15
N SER A 14 9.25 18.25 -3.68
CA SER A 14 8.25 18.94 -4.51
C SER A 14 8.57 20.41 -4.74
N ASN A 15 9.37 21.02 -3.87
CA ASN A 15 9.58 22.46 -3.79
C ASN A 15 8.26 23.24 -3.59
N GLU A 16 7.30 22.62 -2.91
CA GLU A 16 5.97 23.15 -2.63
C GLU A 16 5.66 22.98 -1.14
N ILE A 17 4.90 23.91 -0.58
CA ILE A 17 4.39 23.86 0.78
C ILE A 17 2.87 24.03 0.73
N LEU A 18 2.14 23.08 1.29
CA LEU A 18 0.69 23.17 1.42
C LEU A 18 0.32 24.00 2.66
N ASP A 19 -0.72 24.79 2.54
CA ASP A 19 -1.17 25.68 3.64
C ASP A 19 -1.85 24.91 4.77
N GLU A 20 -2.52 23.78 4.43
CA GLU A 20 -3.28 22.99 5.40
C GLU A 20 -2.63 21.63 5.68
N GLN A 21 -2.37 21.37 6.98
CA GLN A 21 -1.83 20.10 7.43
C GLN A 21 -2.74 18.91 7.07
N LEU A 22 -4.06 19.07 7.16
CA LEU A 22 -5.03 18.02 6.82
C LEU A 22 -4.87 17.55 5.36
N GLU A 23 -4.47 18.43 4.47
CA GLU A 23 -4.25 18.10 3.07
C GLU A 23 -3.04 17.17 2.89
N TYR A 24 -1.95 17.36 3.63
CA TYR A 24 -0.85 16.41 3.66
C TYR A 24 -1.31 15.03 4.13
N ILE A 25 -2.12 14.98 5.19
CA ILE A 25 -2.65 13.72 5.72
C ILE A 25 -3.46 12.98 4.65
N GLN A 26 -4.31 13.69 3.91
CA GLN A 26 -5.09 13.10 2.81
C GLN A 26 -4.18 12.52 1.71
N TYR A 27 -3.15 13.26 1.30
CA TYR A 27 -2.20 12.81 0.28
C TYR A 27 -1.34 11.64 0.77
N ILE A 28 -0.92 11.67 2.03
CA ILE A 28 -0.16 10.57 2.64
C ILE A 28 -1.02 9.30 2.64
N ASN A 29 -2.28 9.37 3.04
CA ASN A 29 -3.18 8.22 3.05
C ASN A 29 -3.46 7.70 1.63
N ALA A 30 -3.65 8.59 0.66
CA ALA A 30 -3.77 8.19 -0.74
C ALA A 30 -2.50 7.51 -1.25
N ALA A 31 -1.32 8.00 -0.88
CA ALA A 31 -0.05 7.39 -1.24
C ALA A 31 0.16 6.02 -0.59
N ILE A 32 -0.28 5.85 0.66
CA ILE A 32 -0.29 4.55 1.35
C ILE A 32 -1.13 3.54 0.55
N ASP A 33 -2.32 3.93 0.12
CA ASP A 33 -3.20 3.07 -0.67
C ASP A 33 -2.62 2.75 -2.06
N TRP A 34 -2.05 3.74 -2.74
CA TRP A 34 -1.40 3.54 -4.03
C TRP A 34 -0.19 2.61 -3.92
N LEU A 35 0.68 2.85 -2.94
CA LEU A 35 1.85 2.00 -2.73
C LEU A 35 1.44 0.57 -2.37
N THR A 36 0.45 0.39 -1.51
CA THR A 36 -0.10 -0.93 -1.17
C THR A 36 -0.58 -1.65 -2.43
N THR A 37 -1.33 -0.97 -3.31
CA THR A 37 -1.83 -1.53 -4.56
C THR A 37 -0.68 -1.94 -5.50
N ILE A 38 0.33 -1.10 -5.64
CA ILE A 38 1.54 -1.41 -6.42
C ILE A 38 2.21 -2.68 -5.88
N LEU A 39 2.43 -2.74 -4.57
CA LEU A 39 3.12 -3.85 -3.93
C LEU A 39 2.33 -5.16 -4.01
N VAL A 40 1.01 -5.11 -3.89
CA VAL A 40 0.15 -6.30 -4.13
C VAL A 40 0.30 -6.79 -5.56
N SER A 41 0.35 -5.89 -6.54
CA SER A 41 0.46 -6.26 -7.96
C SER A 41 1.76 -7.00 -8.31
N ILE A 42 2.83 -6.76 -7.55
CA ILE A 42 4.12 -7.45 -7.70
C ILE A 42 4.34 -8.53 -6.63
N LYS A 43 3.35 -8.79 -5.80
CA LYS A 43 3.39 -9.77 -4.70
C LYS A 43 4.54 -9.52 -3.71
N ASP A 44 4.83 -8.24 -3.40
CA ASP A 44 5.89 -7.89 -2.45
C ASP A 44 5.52 -8.35 -1.03
N CYS A 45 6.50 -8.93 -0.32
CA CYS A 45 6.30 -9.49 1.02
C CYS A 45 5.95 -8.44 2.08
N GLU A 46 6.11 -7.15 1.80
CA GLU A 46 5.66 -6.06 2.67
C GLU A 46 4.14 -6.09 2.88
N VAL A 47 3.38 -6.46 1.84
CA VAL A 47 1.91 -6.44 1.86
C VAL A 47 1.27 -7.77 1.46
N VAL A 48 2.03 -8.76 1.00
CA VAL A 48 1.53 -10.08 0.67
C VAL A 48 2.15 -11.10 1.61
N LYS A 49 1.30 -11.80 2.35
CA LYS A 49 1.69 -12.82 3.31
C LYS A 49 1.44 -14.20 2.73
N ASN A 50 2.28 -15.17 3.11
CA ASN A 50 2.14 -16.57 2.75
C ASN A 50 1.95 -17.37 4.04
N THR A 51 0.86 -18.11 4.14
CA THR A 51 0.55 -18.89 5.34
C THR A 51 -0.30 -20.11 5.01
N ASP A 52 -0.31 -21.07 5.92
CA ASP A 52 -1.26 -22.17 5.90
C ASP A 52 -2.53 -21.75 6.62
N ILE A 53 -3.68 -22.06 6.05
CA ILE A 53 -4.99 -21.70 6.62
C ILE A 53 -5.72 -22.96 7.05
N PRO A 54 -5.79 -23.23 8.36
CA PRO A 54 -6.64 -24.27 8.89
C PRO A 54 -8.11 -23.89 8.80
N ASN A 55 -8.97 -24.91 8.72
CA ASN A 55 -10.42 -24.70 8.77
C ASN A 55 -10.82 -23.98 10.07
N LEU A 56 -11.79 -23.06 10.00
CA LEU A 56 -12.32 -22.27 11.10
C LEU A 56 -11.30 -21.29 11.74
N LYS A 57 -10.23 -20.93 11.05
CA LYS A 57 -9.34 -19.86 11.52
C LYS A 57 -10.02 -18.50 11.35
N ALA A 58 -9.90 -17.65 12.36
CA ALA A 58 -10.38 -16.27 12.28
C ALA A 58 -9.64 -15.48 11.19
N VAL A 59 -10.37 -14.70 10.40
CA VAL A 59 -9.79 -13.83 9.41
C VAL A 59 -9.02 -12.70 10.10
N PRO A 60 -7.72 -12.47 9.77
CA PRO A 60 -6.96 -11.36 10.34
C PRO A 60 -7.63 -10.01 10.07
N SER A 61 -7.53 -9.08 11.03
CA SER A 61 -8.15 -7.75 10.92
C SER A 61 -7.60 -6.91 9.75
N ASP A 62 -6.36 -7.18 9.34
CA ASP A 62 -5.68 -6.50 8.22
C ASP A 62 -5.87 -7.21 6.88
N PHE A 63 -6.60 -8.32 6.84
CA PHE A 63 -6.86 -9.06 5.61
C PHE A 63 -7.59 -8.22 4.57
N MET A 64 -7.07 -8.18 3.34
CA MET A 64 -7.72 -7.51 2.20
C MET A 64 -8.31 -8.49 1.21
N GLY A 65 -7.59 -9.55 0.88
CA GLY A 65 -8.02 -10.54 -0.09
C GLY A 65 -6.95 -11.56 -0.43
N PHE A 66 -7.36 -12.66 -1.02
CA PHE A 66 -6.43 -13.66 -1.53
C PHE A 66 -5.68 -13.16 -2.76
N VAL A 67 -4.47 -13.68 -2.98
CA VAL A 67 -3.64 -13.39 -4.15
C VAL A 67 -3.22 -14.71 -4.82
N PRO A 68 -3.81 -15.10 -5.96
CA PRO A 68 -4.90 -14.43 -6.69
C PRO A 68 -6.24 -14.44 -5.93
N LYS A 69 -7.16 -13.58 -6.33
CA LYS A 69 -8.47 -13.43 -5.67
C LYS A 69 -9.32 -14.70 -5.68
N SER A 70 -9.10 -15.56 -6.63
CA SER A 70 -9.81 -16.84 -6.79
C SER A 70 -8.81 -17.98 -6.97
N GLY A 71 -9.25 -19.20 -6.67
CA GLY A 71 -8.46 -20.40 -6.88
C GLY A 71 -8.09 -21.16 -5.60
N TYR A 72 -8.28 -20.56 -4.42
CA TYR A 72 -8.13 -21.29 -3.17
C TYR A 72 -9.45 -21.92 -2.75
N PRO A 73 -9.46 -23.18 -2.24
CA PRO A 73 -10.68 -23.86 -1.77
C PRO A 73 -11.07 -23.37 -0.36
N ILE A 74 -11.24 -22.06 -0.22
CA ILE A 74 -11.54 -21.36 1.03
C ILE A 74 -12.64 -20.35 0.78
N ARG A 75 -13.59 -20.28 1.70
CA ARG A 75 -14.61 -19.22 1.75
C ARG A 75 -14.55 -18.48 3.09
N ILE A 76 -15.07 -17.28 3.14
CA ILE A 76 -15.14 -16.48 4.34
C ILE A 76 -16.60 -16.40 4.78
N ILE A 77 -16.89 -16.89 5.99
CA ILE A 77 -18.22 -16.87 6.58
C ILE A 77 -18.10 -16.33 8.00
N ASN A 78 -18.84 -15.26 8.29
CA ASN A 78 -18.89 -14.65 9.63
C ASN A 78 -17.50 -14.36 10.22
N GLY A 79 -16.59 -13.80 9.40
CA GLY A 79 -15.23 -13.45 9.84
C GLY A 79 -14.31 -14.64 10.07
N THR A 80 -14.64 -15.80 9.54
CA THR A 80 -13.87 -17.03 9.70
C THR A 80 -13.57 -17.65 8.35
N PHE A 81 -12.35 -18.14 8.16
CA PHE A 81 -12.00 -18.94 6.99
C PHE A 81 -12.60 -20.35 7.15
N GLU A 82 -13.28 -20.80 6.12
CA GLU A 82 -13.86 -22.13 6.07
C GLU A 82 -13.34 -22.84 4.83
N THR A 83 -12.59 -23.93 5.01
CA THR A 83 -12.05 -24.72 3.91
C THR A 83 -13.12 -25.70 3.41
N TYR A 84 -13.16 -25.96 2.09
CA TYR A 84 -14.24 -26.73 1.47
C TYR A 84 -14.31 -28.18 1.95
N ASP A 85 -13.16 -28.79 2.27
CA ASP A 85 -13.08 -30.17 2.73
C ASP A 85 -12.80 -30.31 4.24
N GLY A 86 -12.73 -29.19 4.97
CA GLY A 86 -12.38 -29.17 6.39
C GLY A 86 -10.90 -29.37 6.70
N GLU A 87 -10.07 -29.57 5.66
CA GLU A 87 -8.62 -29.73 5.82
C GLU A 87 -7.86 -28.41 5.71
N ILE A 88 -6.61 -28.42 6.18
CA ILE A 88 -5.73 -27.25 6.06
C ILE A 88 -5.38 -26.98 4.59
N VAL A 89 -5.48 -25.71 4.17
CA VAL A 89 -5.00 -25.27 2.85
C VAL A 89 -3.63 -24.65 3.01
N LYS A 90 -2.63 -25.24 2.40
CA LYS A 90 -1.23 -24.83 2.52
C LYS A 90 -0.83 -23.80 1.47
N GLY A 91 0.13 -22.94 1.84
CA GLY A 91 0.77 -22.03 0.90
C GLY A 91 -0.15 -20.95 0.34
N VAL A 92 -1.08 -20.44 1.13
CA VAL A 92 -2.02 -19.42 0.70
C VAL A 92 -1.37 -18.04 0.77
N PHE A 93 -1.45 -17.28 -0.33
CA PHE A 93 -1.04 -15.89 -0.37
C PHE A 93 -2.26 -14.98 -0.16
N TYR A 94 -2.12 -13.98 0.69
CA TYR A 94 -3.14 -12.96 0.89
C TYR A 94 -2.50 -11.58 1.09
N SER A 95 -3.21 -10.54 0.66
CA SER A 95 -2.78 -9.17 0.84
C SER A 95 -3.31 -8.60 2.16
N VAL A 96 -2.50 -7.71 2.75
CA VAL A 96 -2.84 -7.04 4.01
C VAL A 96 -2.96 -5.53 3.80
N ARG A 97 -3.83 -4.91 4.62
CA ARG A 97 -4.02 -3.47 4.63
C ARG A 97 -2.90 -2.81 5.44
N LYS A 98 -2.45 -1.66 4.97
CA LYS A 98 -1.64 -0.74 5.77
C LYS A 98 -2.54 0.31 6.43
N ASN A 99 -2.26 0.64 7.67
CA ASN A 99 -3.04 1.62 8.41
C ASN A 99 -2.86 3.02 7.84
N HIS A 100 -3.93 3.80 7.81
CA HIS A 100 -3.85 5.23 7.54
C HIS A 100 -3.26 5.97 8.75
N VAL A 101 -2.79 7.18 8.51
CA VAL A 101 -2.28 8.10 9.53
C VAL A 101 -3.29 9.21 9.76
N ASP A 102 -3.35 9.73 10.99
CA ASP A 102 -4.27 10.79 11.39
C ASP A 102 -3.55 12.03 11.92
N GLY A 103 -2.33 11.88 12.42
CA GLY A 103 -1.56 12.93 13.07
C GLY A 103 -0.09 12.99 12.65
N LEU A 104 0.57 14.11 13.01
CA LEU A 104 1.96 14.39 12.65
C LEU A 104 2.98 13.44 13.29
N ASP A 105 2.64 12.90 14.44
CA ASP A 105 3.52 12.02 15.20
C ASP A 105 3.26 10.54 14.92
N ASP A 106 2.29 10.23 14.05
CA ASP A 106 2.01 8.86 13.64
C ASP A 106 3.19 8.27 12.86
N GLN A 107 3.41 6.97 13.06
CA GLN A 107 4.43 6.22 12.32
C GLN A 107 3.93 5.88 10.91
N ILE A 108 4.79 6.04 9.93
CA ILE A 108 4.54 5.60 8.57
C ILE A 108 4.53 4.06 8.54
N PRO A 109 3.44 3.43 8.02
CA PRO A 109 3.22 1.98 8.16
C PRO A 109 3.99 1.11 7.16
N PHE A 110 5.10 1.61 6.63
CA PHE A 110 5.98 0.89 5.71
C PHE A 110 7.40 0.83 6.25
N SER A 111 8.16 -0.19 5.87
CA SER A 111 9.58 -0.26 6.15
C SER A 111 10.34 0.88 5.47
N GLU A 112 11.51 1.21 6.01
CA GLU A 112 12.34 2.34 5.56
C GLU A 112 12.63 2.30 4.05
N PHE A 113 12.79 1.10 3.49
CA PHE A 113 13.01 0.90 2.05
C PHE A 113 11.97 1.62 1.18
N PHE A 114 10.73 1.71 1.64
CA PHE A 114 9.62 2.29 0.86
C PHE A 114 9.41 3.78 1.08
N HIS A 115 10.07 4.39 2.05
CA HIS A 115 9.84 5.80 2.39
C HIS A 115 10.13 6.73 1.21
N GLN A 116 11.18 6.46 0.43
CA GLN A 116 11.50 7.23 -0.77
C GLN A 116 10.37 7.21 -1.84
N TYR A 117 9.70 6.08 -1.97
CA TYR A 117 8.58 5.94 -2.93
C TYR A 117 7.35 6.69 -2.45
N LEU A 118 7.10 6.70 -1.14
CA LEU A 118 6.04 7.53 -0.56
C LEU A 118 6.32 9.02 -0.80
N VAL A 119 7.54 9.48 -0.58
CA VAL A 119 7.94 10.87 -0.87
C VAL A 119 7.65 11.21 -2.33
N GLN A 120 8.03 10.35 -3.27
CA GLN A 120 7.79 10.56 -4.70
C GLN A 120 6.30 10.60 -5.04
N LEU A 121 5.50 9.67 -4.50
CA LEU A 121 4.05 9.63 -4.72
C LEU A 121 3.35 10.88 -4.20
N ILE A 122 3.67 11.29 -2.98
CA ILE A 122 3.07 12.47 -2.36
C ILE A 122 3.52 13.74 -3.09
N SER A 123 4.80 13.85 -3.43
CA SER A 123 5.34 15.00 -4.18
C SER A 123 4.66 15.14 -5.54
N PHE A 124 4.36 14.04 -6.22
CA PHE A 124 3.60 14.04 -7.46
C PHE A 124 2.19 14.62 -7.25
N MET A 125 1.48 14.21 -6.20
CA MET A 125 0.15 14.72 -5.87
C MET A 125 0.17 16.22 -5.56
N VAL A 126 1.15 16.67 -4.79
CA VAL A 126 1.33 18.07 -4.42
C VAL A 126 1.58 18.95 -5.66
N LYS A 127 2.49 18.52 -6.54
CA LYS A 127 2.78 19.21 -7.81
C LYS A 127 1.57 19.24 -8.73
N LYS A 128 0.84 18.14 -8.83
CA LYS A 128 -0.39 18.03 -9.61
C LYS A 128 -1.43 19.06 -9.17
N LYS A 129 -1.65 19.18 -7.86
CA LYS A 129 -2.54 20.21 -7.30
C LYS A 129 -2.09 21.60 -7.69
N SER A 130 -0.81 21.91 -7.51
CA SER A 130 -0.23 23.22 -7.81
C SER A 130 -0.46 23.63 -9.28
N LEU A 131 -0.43 22.68 -10.23
CA LEU A 131 -0.63 22.95 -11.65
C LEU A 131 -2.10 23.00 -12.08
N MET A 132 -3.05 22.71 -11.20
CA MET A 132 -4.51 22.75 -11.46
C MET A 132 -4.95 21.99 -12.73
N THR A 133 -4.26 20.88 -13.07
CA THR A 133 -4.49 20.12 -14.29
C THR A 133 -5.09 18.76 -13.98
N ASP A 134 -5.93 18.22 -14.88
CA ASP A 134 -6.40 16.84 -14.79
C ASP A 134 -5.34 15.90 -15.37
N TYR A 135 -4.72 15.08 -14.51
CA TYR A 135 -3.62 14.22 -14.86
C TYR A 135 -3.95 12.72 -14.76
N ALA A 136 -5.19 12.31 -14.93
CA ALA A 136 -5.57 10.90 -14.80
C ALA A 136 -4.69 9.96 -15.65
N ALA A 137 -4.30 10.38 -16.86
CA ALA A 137 -3.39 9.63 -17.72
C ALA A 137 -1.95 9.63 -17.17
N TYR A 138 -1.50 10.73 -16.60
CA TYR A 138 -0.17 10.84 -15.98
C TYR A 138 -0.08 10.05 -14.67
N ASP A 139 -1.18 9.95 -13.92
CA ASP A 139 -1.24 9.14 -12.70
C ASP A 139 -0.87 7.69 -12.98
N LYS A 140 -1.44 7.09 -14.04
CA LYS A 140 -1.10 5.73 -14.44
C LYS A 140 0.37 5.59 -14.84
N THR A 141 0.87 6.49 -15.67
CA THR A 141 2.27 6.47 -16.13
C THR A 141 3.23 6.59 -14.94
N PHE A 142 2.93 7.46 -14.00
CA PHE A 142 3.75 7.66 -12.81
C PHE A 142 3.72 6.45 -11.88
N ILE A 143 2.53 5.86 -11.66
CA ILE A 143 2.38 4.64 -10.87
C ILE A 143 3.15 3.49 -11.51
N ASP A 144 3.07 3.31 -12.82
CA ASP A 144 3.83 2.30 -13.55
C ASP A 144 5.35 2.54 -13.42
N TYR A 145 5.79 3.79 -13.47
CA TYR A 145 7.18 4.15 -13.23
C TYR A 145 7.65 3.74 -11.83
N ILE A 146 6.91 4.08 -10.78
CA ILE A 146 7.23 3.71 -9.40
C ILE A 146 7.27 2.17 -9.26
N LYS A 147 6.30 1.48 -9.84
CA LYS A 147 6.26 0.01 -9.86
C LYS A 147 7.52 -0.59 -10.45
N GLU A 148 7.96 -0.11 -11.61
CA GLU A 148 9.19 -0.60 -12.26
C GLU A 148 10.44 -0.29 -11.43
N GLN A 149 10.52 0.88 -10.79
CA GLN A 149 11.63 1.21 -9.88
C GLN A 149 11.69 0.23 -8.70
N ILE A 150 10.57 -0.11 -8.09
CA ILE A 150 10.52 -1.07 -6.99
C ILE A 150 10.91 -2.47 -7.47
N LYS A 151 10.41 -2.91 -8.63
CA LYS A 151 10.78 -4.20 -9.21
C LYS A 151 12.30 -4.32 -9.43
N VAL A 152 12.91 -3.30 -10.02
CA VAL A 152 14.37 -3.27 -10.22
C VAL A 152 15.11 -3.35 -8.88
N ALA A 153 14.70 -2.54 -7.91
CA ALA A 153 15.33 -2.50 -6.58
C ALA A 153 15.16 -3.82 -5.80
N ARG A 154 14.07 -4.56 -6.05
CA ARG A 154 13.82 -5.89 -5.47
C ARG A 154 14.42 -7.05 -6.28
N GLY A 155 15.00 -6.78 -7.45
CA GLY A 155 15.52 -7.82 -8.35
C GLY A 155 14.43 -8.65 -9.00
N ILE A 156 13.24 -8.10 -9.20
CA ILE A 156 12.11 -8.76 -9.86
C ILE A 156 12.19 -8.45 -11.36
N THR A 157 12.17 -9.49 -12.17
CA THR A 157 12.19 -9.35 -13.65
C THR A 157 10.80 -9.48 -14.25
#